data_2d9084dd0f00ead26ce78df3d975c632
#
_entry.id   2d9084dd0f00ead26ce78df3d975c632
#
_cell.length_a   1.000
_cell.length_b   1.000
_cell.length_c   1.000
_cell.angle_alpha   90.00
_cell.angle_beta   90.00
_cell.angle_gamma   90.00
#
_symmetry.space_group_name_H-M   'P 1'
#
loop_
_entity.id
_entity.type
_entity.pdbx_description
1 polymer ?
#
loop_
_entity_poly.entity_id
_entity_poly.type
_entity_poly.pdbx_seq_one_letter_code
_entity_poly.pdbx_strand_id
1 'polypeptide(L)'
;MSSSEQARPEVPFVVIPDTPSVLVTVTDEALREVASGIGTIETTVTPGIYRIEQRFAGAVATRFVEVGDEAFTERLPLPRVPAPAPVRRTATTHDEHGAAALRWSRQSTHGTGAPSLMVLLRNLRPALRLDPYALQIAAQNGAPVDGGEVGWRVDEQQGWSAWSGPLAPGGYRLRLRRPSGEGLPLAQALWVSEGWTTLVFVSNSTRGAQPQHATVEMAPLGSGWSPVDEELGLAREAALSGLRQGIDLISDQQLLPMLDSRRVDPFLGVVGAHAMLLDHRPDLRRLDEVVRRLTPHLPGHPDVAALRTLTDGPPARVTSPPMLAASCRLLVAADAADPGVIQDDSVAEGVAERLVGRGVWTTWLEQDRWPGAFAARGGPVPRGVGGARPLASDAVSRVQAYVQEIADLEGRAVADVLHTVPRDELCRRTGLPHRPVERAFEGLRETGAG
;
A
#
# COMPACT_ATOMS: atom_id res chain seq x y z
N MET A 1 57.75 -22.15 -11.43
CA MET A 1 56.79 -22.59 -12.48
C MET A 1 55.49 -21.91 -12.19
N SER A 2 55.26 -20.75 -12.79
CA SER A 2 53.93 -20.04 -12.72
C SER A 2 52.98 -20.74 -13.67
N SER A 3 52.02 -21.46 -13.14
CA SER A 3 50.88 -21.93 -13.89
C SER A 3 50.06 -20.68 -14.28
N SER A 4 50.16 -20.29 -15.55
CA SER A 4 49.22 -19.34 -16.14
C SER A 4 47.83 -19.98 -16.06
N GLU A 5 47.01 -19.54 -15.12
CA GLU A 5 45.59 -19.83 -15.04
C GLU A 5 44.98 -19.28 -16.34
N GLN A 6 44.81 -20.17 -17.31
CA GLN A 6 44.13 -19.81 -18.56
C GLN A 6 42.71 -19.37 -18.19
N ALA A 7 42.40 -18.08 -18.37
CA ALA A 7 41.06 -17.54 -18.21
C ALA A 7 40.11 -18.41 -19.05
N ARG A 8 39.12 -19.03 -18.41
CA ARG A 8 38.08 -19.78 -19.12
C ARG A 8 37.33 -18.83 -20.05
N PRO A 9 37.02 -19.23 -21.28
CA PRO A 9 36.27 -18.37 -22.21
C PRO A 9 34.90 -18.02 -21.61
N GLU A 10 34.50 -16.76 -21.72
CA GLU A 10 33.15 -16.34 -21.38
C GLU A 10 32.21 -16.70 -22.50
N VAL A 11 30.99 -17.11 -22.14
CA VAL A 11 29.92 -17.47 -23.07
C VAL A 11 28.71 -16.55 -22.89
N PRO A 12 27.94 -16.23 -23.95
CA PRO A 12 26.71 -15.47 -23.82
C PRO A 12 25.70 -16.19 -22.93
N PHE A 13 25.10 -15.43 -22.02
CA PHE A 13 24.12 -15.92 -21.05
C PHE A 13 22.87 -15.02 -21.08
N VAL A 14 21.73 -15.60 -21.44
CA VAL A 14 20.45 -14.88 -21.60
C VAL A 14 19.39 -15.53 -20.74
N VAL A 15 18.72 -14.72 -19.93
CA VAL A 15 17.57 -15.13 -19.11
C VAL A 15 16.34 -14.30 -19.51
N ILE A 16 15.28 -14.99 -19.92
CA ILE A 16 14.06 -14.36 -20.44
C ILE A 16 12.89 -14.76 -19.54
N PRO A 17 12.40 -13.87 -18.64
CA PRO A 17 11.19 -14.15 -17.87
C PRO A 17 9.92 -13.96 -18.72
N ASP A 18 8.83 -14.64 -18.33
CA ASP A 18 7.53 -14.57 -19.02
C ASP A 18 6.89 -13.17 -19.01
N THR A 19 7.31 -12.28 -18.10
CA THR A 19 6.83 -10.88 -18.05
C THR A 19 8.00 -9.94 -17.76
N PRO A 20 8.00 -8.73 -18.36
CA PRO A 20 9.10 -7.77 -18.17
C PRO A 20 9.23 -7.21 -16.77
N SER A 21 8.23 -7.36 -15.90
CA SER A 21 8.22 -6.83 -14.51
C SER A 21 8.87 -7.76 -13.47
N VAL A 22 9.57 -8.81 -13.89
CA VAL A 22 10.28 -9.72 -12.99
C VAL A 22 11.66 -9.16 -12.69
N LEU A 23 11.98 -8.99 -11.40
CA LEU A 23 13.35 -8.77 -10.97
C LEU A 23 14.10 -10.11 -11.03
N VAL A 24 15.14 -10.18 -11.82
CA VAL A 24 16.00 -11.35 -11.97
C VAL A 24 17.37 -11.04 -11.37
N THR A 25 17.88 -11.95 -10.55
CA THR A 25 19.25 -11.90 -10.01
C THR A 25 19.97 -13.20 -10.33
N VAL A 26 21.15 -13.10 -10.89
CA VAL A 26 22.02 -14.24 -11.24
C VAL A 26 23.23 -14.22 -10.33
N THR A 27 23.50 -15.33 -9.64
CA THR A 27 24.66 -15.48 -8.77
C THR A 27 25.49 -16.71 -9.19
N ASP A 28 26.82 -16.63 -9.04
CA ASP A 28 27.73 -17.74 -9.27
C ASP A 28 27.73 -18.76 -8.11
N GLU A 29 28.52 -19.80 -8.21
CA GLU A 29 28.70 -20.85 -7.18
C GLU A 29 29.24 -20.30 -5.83
N ALA A 30 29.94 -19.16 -5.86
CA ALA A 30 30.42 -18.46 -4.66
C ALA A 30 29.38 -17.47 -4.10
N LEU A 31 28.13 -17.49 -4.62
CA LEU A 31 27.02 -16.58 -4.28
C LEU A 31 27.31 -15.10 -4.58
N ARG A 32 28.26 -14.81 -5.47
CA ARG A 32 28.51 -13.44 -5.93
C ARG A 32 27.53 -13.10 -7.03
N GLU A 33 26.96 -11.92 -6.95
CA GLU A 33 26.08 -11.41 -8.00
C GLU A 33 26.87 -11.19 -9.30
N VAL A 34 26.41 -11.84 -10.37
CA VAL A 34 26.96 -11.72 -11.73
C VAL A 34 26.17 -10.71 -12.55
N ALA A 35 24.84 -10.75 -12.40
CA ALA A 35 23.92 -9.80 -13.05
C ALA A 35 22.65 -9.67 -12.25
N SER A 36 22.04 -8.48 -12.29
CA SER A 36 20.71 -8.22 -11.72
C SER A 36 20.00 -7.15 -12.54
N GLY A 37 18.68 -7.30 -12.72
CA GLY A 37 17.89 -6.35 -13.48
C GLY A 37 16.42 -6.76 -13.57
N ILE A 38 15.60 -5.87 -14.15
CA ILE A 38 14.18 -6.09 -14.38
C ILE A 38 13.99 -6.54 -15.84
N GLY A 39 13.25 -7.64 -16.02
CA GLY A 39 13.02 -8.22 -17.35
C GLY A 39 14.16 -9.12 -17.82
N THR A 40 14.44 -9.10 -19.12
CA THR A 40 15.47 -9.93 -19.74
C THR A 40 16.86 -9.52 -19.26
N ILE A 41 17.65 -10.49 -18.83
CA ILE A 41 19.08 -10.33 -18.50
C ILE A 41 19.92 -10.89 -19.64
N GLU A 42 20.83 -10.07 -20.14
CA GLU A 42 21.83 -10.45 -21.13
C GLU A 42 23.22 -10.10 -20.57
N THR A 43 24.08 -11.11 -20.45
CA THR A 43 25.44 -10.96 -19.93
C THR A 43 26.36 -12.01 -20.50
N THR A 44 27.65 -11.99 -20.13
CA THR A 44 28.58 -13.08 -20.39
C THR A 44 29.02 -13.71 -19.08
N VAL A 45 29.21 -15.02 -19.08
CA VAL A 45 29.62 -15.77 -17.89
C VAL A 45 30.64 -16.85 -18.26
N THR A 46 31.47 -17.27 -17.31
CA THR A 46 32.32 -18.44 -17.46
C THR A 46 31.51 -19.73 -17.28
N PRO A 47 31.87 -20.86 -17.95
CA PRO A 47 31.21 -22.13 -17.69
C PRO A 47 31.22 -22.49 -16.19
N GLY A 48 30.05 -22.91 -15.67
CA GLY A 48 29.86 -23.19 -14.25
C GLY A 48 28.39 -23.34 -13.85
N ILE A 49 28.15 -23.40 -12.54
CA ILE A 49 26.79 -23.47 -11.99
C ILE A 49 26.35 -22.09 -11.54
N TYR A 50 25.15 -21.71 -11.97
CA TYR A 50 24.54 -20.43 -11.63
C TYR A 50 23.22 -20.62 -10.94
N ARG A 51 22.93 -19.75 -9.96
CA ARG A 51 21.62 -19.62 -9.31
C ARG A 51 20.91 -18.42 -9.93
N ILE A 52 19.74 -18.67 -10.50
CA ILE A 52 18.84 -17.64 -11.00
C ILE A 52 17.72 -17.49 -9.99
N GLU A 53 17.55 -16.31 -9.43
CA GLU A 53 16.46 -15.95 -8.55
C GLU A 53 15.52 -14.96 -9.26
N GLN A 54 14.23 -15.28 -9.27
CA GLN A 54 13.18 -14.43 -9.79
C GLN A 54 12.33 -13.90 -8.65
N ARG A 55 12.04 -12.60 -8.67
CA ARG A 55 11.10 -11.96 -7.74
C ARG A 55 10.02 -11.23 -8.51
N PHE A 56 8.76 -11.55 -8.23
CA PHE A 56 7.62 -10.93 -8.86
C PHE A 56 6.44 -10.87 -7.87
N ALA A 57 5.87 -9.67 -7.65
CA ALA A 57 4.70 -9.47 -6.81
C ALA A 57 4.75 -10.18 -5.43
N GLY A 58 5.93 -10.20 -4.81
CA GLY A 58 6.17 -10.86 -3.52
C GLY A 58 6.41 -12.37 -3.59
N ALA A 59 6.28 -12.99 -4.76
CA ALA A 59 6.73 -14.36 -4.99
C ALA A 59 8.22 -14.41 -5.31
N VAL A 60 8.88 -15.48 -4.86
CA VAL A 60 10.28 -15.77 -5.17
C VAL A 60 10.37 -17.19 -5.73
N ALA A 61 11.06 -17.34 -6.85
CA ALA A 61 11.42 -18.64 -7.39
C ALA A 61 12.92 -18.69 -7.64
N THR A 62 13.51 -19.83 -7.34
CA THR A 62 14.96 -20.06 -7.53
C THR A 62 15.16 -21.25 -8.43
N ARG A 63 16.10 -21.13 -9.36
CA ARG A 63 16.52 -22.20 -10.25
C ARG A 63 18.04 -22.26 -10.32
N PHE A 64 18.57 -23.45 -10.37
CA PHE A 64 20.00 -23.70 -10.63
C PHE A 64 20.15 -24.18 -12.06
N VAL A 65 21.12 -23.64 -12.76
CA VAL A 65 21.45 -23.98 -14.13
C VAL A 65 22.94 -24.25 -14.28
N GLU A 66 23.30 -25.20 -15.13
CA GLU A 66 24.67 -25.48 -15.53
C GLU A 66 24.92 -24.84 -16.89
N VAL A 67 25.94 -24.02 -16.98
CA VAL A 67 26.39 -23.35 -18.22
C VAL A 67 27.66 -24.00 -18.69
N GLY A 68 27.63 -24.57 -19.91
CA GLY A 68 28.77 -25.14 -20.60
C GLY A 68 29.55 -24.11 -21.41
N ASP A 69 30.30 -24.59 -22.41
CA ASP A 69 31.15 -23.76 -23.29
C ASP A 69 30.39 -23.10 -24.45
N GLU A 70 29.06 -23.28 -24.53
CA GLU A 70 28.20 -22.70 -25.56
C GLU A 70 27.27 -21.63 -24.98
N ALA A 71 26.72 -20.77 -25.88
CA ALA A 71 25.73 -19.77 -25.51
C ALA A 71 24.53 -20.41 -24.78
N PHE A 72 24.16 -19.86 -23.65
CA PHE A 72 23.08 -20.35 -22.81
C PHE A 72 21.87 -19.40 -22.88
N THR A 73 20.68 -19.95 -23.08
CA THR A 73 19.43 -19.20 -23.01
C THR A 73 18.41 -19.95 -22.20
N GLU A 74 17.83 -19.32 -21.18
CA GLU A 74 16.81 -19.88 -20.31
C GLU A 74 15.54 -19.02 -20.33
N ARG A 75 14.39 -19.67 -20.57
CA ARG A 75 13.06 -19.05 -20.40
C ARG A 75 12.52 -19.43 -19.03
N LEU A 76 12.16 -18.43 -18.26
CA LEU A 76 11.69 -18.61 -16.90
C LEU A 76 10.17 -18.41 -16.83
N PRO A 77 9.41 -19.43 -16.39
CA PRO A 77 7.99 -19.28 -16.15
C PRO A 77 7.76 -18.28 -15.00
N LEU A 78 6.62 -17.59 -15.05
CA LEU A 78 6.23 -16.65 -13.99
C LEU A 78 6.19 -17.36 -12.63
N PRO A 79 6.82 -16.79 -11.58
CA PRO A 79 6.65 -17.28 -10.22
C PRO A 79 5.17 -17.31 -9.82
N ARG A 80 4.76 -18.33 -9.08
CA ARG A 80 3.37 -18.44 -8.61
C ARG A 80 3.05 -17.34 -7.59
N VAL A 81 2.36 -16.30 -8.02
CA VAL A 81 2.02 -15.13 -7.21
C VAL A 81 0.86 -15.44 -6.27
N PRO A 82 0.98 -15.21 -4.98
CA PRO A 82 -0.14 -15.29 -4.04
C PRO A 82 -0.97 -13.99 -4.10
N ALA A 83 -1.74 -13.78 -5.18
CA ALA A 83 -2.57 -12.58 -5.30
C ALA A 83 -3.81 -12.67 -4.39
N PRO A 84 -4.16 -11.61 -3.64
CA PRO A 84 -5.41 -11.56 -2.87
C PRO A 84 -6.65 -11.59 -3.76
N ALA A 85 -6.66 -10.87 -4.88
CA ALA A 85 -7.72 -10.99 -5.88
C ALA A 85 -7.62 -12.35 -6.61
N PRO A 86 -8.74 -12.97 -7.03
CA PRO A 86 -8.73 -14.24 -7.74
C PRO A 86 -8.33 -14.06 -9.23
N VAL A 87 -7.12 -13.61 -9.48
CA VAL A 87 -6.55 -13.40 -10.82
C VAL A 87 -6.09 -14.74 -11.40
N ARG A 88 -6.36 -14.98 -12.68
CA ARG A 88 -5.88 -16.17 -13.38
C ARG A 88 -4.35 -16.26 -13.39
N ARG A 89 -3.80 -17.47 -13.54
CA ARG A 89 -2.35 -17.78 -13.49
C ARG A 89 -1.66 -17.44 -12.16
N THR A 90 -2.38 -17.07 -11.13
CA THR A 90 -1.81 -16.99 -9.80
C THR A 90 -1.85 -18.37 -9.10
N ALA A 91 -1.01 -18.57 -8.09
CA ALA A 91 -0.97 -19.84 -7.31
C ALA A 91 -2.28 -20.13 -6.55
N THR A 92 -3.18 -19.18 -6.53
CA THR A 92 -4.32 -19.10 -5.63
C THR A 92 -5.63 -18.87 -6.37
N THR A 93 -5.64 -19.13 -7.70
CA THR A 93 -6.87 -19.05 -8.47
C THR A 93 -7.74 -20.27 -8.16
N HIS A 94 -8.89 -20.00 -7.58
CA HIS A 94 -9.96 -20.95 -7.41
C HIS A 94 -11.20 -20.39 -8.10
N ASP A 95 -11.82 -21.16 -8.99
CA ASP A 95 -12.99 -20.70 -9.75
C ASP A 95 -14.15 -20.30 -8.83
N GLU A 96 -14.33 -21.03 -7.71
CA GLU A 96 -15.30 -20.73 -6.68
C GLU A 96 -15.08 -19.36 -6.01
N HIS A 97 -13.83 -18.93 -5.82
CA HIS A 97 -13.54 -17.60 -5.27
C HIS A 97 -13.87 -16.50 -6.27
N GLY A 98 -13.62 -16.73 -7.57
CA GLY A 98 -14.04 -15.83 -8.65
C GLY A 98 -15.56 -15.73 -8.74
N ALA A 99 -16.26 -16.86 -8.63
CA ALA A 99 -17.73 -16.89 -8.61
C ALA A 99 -18.31 -16.15 -7.39
N ALA A 100 -17.69 -16.33 -6.21
CA ALA A 100 -18.07 -15.60 -5.01
C ALA A 100 -17.86 -14.08 -5.20
N ALA A 101 -16.71 -13.65 -5.70
CA ALA A 101 -16.42 -12.24 -5.98
C ALA A 101 -17.45 -11.61 -6.92
N LEU A 102 -17.77 -12.28 -8.03
CA LEU A 102 -18.79 -11.83 -8.98
C LEU A 102 -20.18 -11.74 -8.35
N ARG A 103 -20.59 -12.76 -7.61
CA ARG A 103 -21.89 -12.81 -6.94
C ARG A 103 -22.06 -11.67 -5.94
N TRP A 104 -21.10 -11.50 -5.04
CA TRP A 104 -21.21 -10.55 -3.94
C TRP A 104 -21.01 -9.11 -4.37
N SER A 105 -20.18 -8.84 -5.38
CA SER A 105 -20.06 -7.51 -5.96
C SER A 105 -21.33 -7.04 -6.68
N ARG A 106 -22.08 -7.96 -7.28
CA ARG A 106 -23.39 -7.64 -7.88
C ARG A 106 -24.48 -7.42 -6.85
N GLN A 107 -24.48 -8.19 -5.77
CA GLN A 107 -25.51 -8.06 -4.72
C GLN A 107 -25.44 -6.71 -3.99
N SER A 108 -24.25 -6.13 -3.85
CA SER A 108 -24.06 -4.83 -3.19
C SER A 108 -24.84 -3.68 -3.83
N THR A 109 -25.23 -3.84 -5.10
CA THR A 109 -25.83 -2.78 -5.92
C THR A 109 -27.30 -3.00 -6.22
N HIS A 110 -27.89 -4.14 -5.82
CA HIS A 110 -29.27 -4.45 -6.15
C HIS A 110 -30.26 -3.42 -5.58
N GLY A 111 -30.81 -2.59 -6.46
CA GLY A 111 -31.98 -1.75 -6.21
C GLY A 111 -31.70 -0.36 -5.65
N THR A 112 -30.50 0.01 -5.28
CA THR A 112 -30.24 1.29 -4.57
C THR A 112 -29.62 2.38 -5.44
N GLY A 113 -28.92 2.04 -6.54
CA GLY A 113 -28.12 3.01 -7.28
C GLY A 113 -27.00 3.70 -6.46
N ALA A 114 -26.87 3.31 -5.19
CA ALA A 114 -25.89 3.87 -4.27
C ALA A 114 -24.50 3.23 -4.45
N PRO A 115 -23.40 3.97 -4.23
CA PRO A 115 -22.05 3.42 -4.18
C PRO A 115 -21.98 2.28 -3.16
N SER A 116 -21.05 1.36 -3.35
CA SER A 116 -21.01 0.17 -2.53
C SER A 116 -19.58 -0.28 -2.24
N LEU A 117 -19.46 -1.11 -1.22
CA LEU A 117 -18.22 -1.79 -0.84
C LEU A 117 -18.47 -3.29 -0.82
N MET A 118 -17.54 -4.07 -1.37
CA MET A 118 -17.45 -5.51 -1.19
C MET A 118 -16.09 -5.85 -0.59
N VAL A 119 -16.08 -6.67 0.46
CA VAL A 119 -14.86 -7.23 1.06
C VAL A 119 -14.94 -8.74 0.94
N LEU A 120 -13.92 -9.36 0.36
CA LEU A 120 -13.79 -10.81 0.25
C LEU A 120 -12.49 -11.25 0.95
N LEU A 121 -12.65 -11.95 2.07
CA LEU A 121 -11.56 -12.66 2.73
C LEU A 121 -11.52 -14.09 2.21
N ARG A 122 -10.37 -14.56 1.73
CA ARG A 122 -10.25 -15.90 1.17
C ARG A 122 -8.96 -16.61 1.56
N ASN A 123 -9.04 -17.91 1.72
CA ASN A 123 -7.90 -18.77 1.92
C ASN A 123 -7.07 -18.87 0.63
N LEU A 124 -5.77 -18.67 0.74
CA LEU A 124 -4.84 -18.93 -0.36
C LEU A 124 -4.48 -20.42 -0.49
N ARG A 125 -4.82 -21.24 0.53
CA ARG A 125 -4.59 -22.69 0.55
C ARG A 125 -5.79 -23.36 1.20
N PRO A 126 -6.31 -24.47 0.66
CA PRO A 126 -7.51 -25.14 1.18
C PRO A 126 -7.40 -25.61 2.65
N ALA A 127 -6.19 -25.97 3.08
CA ALA A 127 -5.94 -26.47 4.44
C ALA A 127 -5.92 -25.38 5.53
N LEU A 128 -6.03 -24.10 5.16
CA LEU A 128 -6.03 -23.02 6.15
C LEU A 128 -7.41 -22.92 6.82
N ARG A 129 -7.39 -22.75 8.14
CA ARG A 129 -8.60 -22.39 8.87
C ARG A 129 -8.94 -20.93 8.63
N LEU A 130 -10.13 -20.66 8.16
CA LEU A 130 -10.68 -19.32 8.04
C LEU A 130 -11.25 -18.89 9.38
N ASP A 131 -10.83 -17.68 9.86
CA ASP A 131 -11.66 -16.94 10.82
C ASP A 131 -12.57 -16.02 9.99
N PRO A 132 -13.85 -16.38 9.83
CA PRO A 132 -14.74 -15.66 8.94
C PRO A 132 -15.03 -14.23 9.39
N TYR A 133 -14.80 -13.94 10.66
CA TYR A 133 -15.06 -12.65 11.29
C TYR A 133 -13.78 -11.90 11.68
N ALA A 134 -12.65 -12.31 11.12
CA ALA A 134 -11.37 -11.64 11.37
C ALA A 134 -11.37 -10.16 10.98
N LEU A 135 -12.27 -9.76 10.09
CA LEU A 135 -12.38 -8.41 9.58
C LEU A 135 -13.67 -7.73 10.06
N GLN A 136 -13.60 -6.42 10.26
CA GLN A 136 -14.73 -5.54 10.55
C GLN A 136 -14.64 -4.29 9.69
N ILE A 137 -15.77 -3.84 9.16
CA ILE A 137 -15.86 -2.58 8.43
C ILE A 137 -16.46 -1.53 9.36
N ALA A 138 -15.80 -0.38 9.46
CA ALA A 138 -16.26 0.72 10.28
C ALA A 138 -16.27 2.03 9.47
N ALA A 139 -17.20 2.90 9.78
CA ALA A 139 -17.20 4.27 9.29
C ALA A 139 -15.97 5.04 9.82
N GLN A 140 -15.70 6.20 9.25
CA GLN A 140 -14.54 7.03 9.63
C GLN A 140 -14.55 7.43 11.12
N ASN A 141 -15.71 7.59 11.73
CA ASN A 141 -15.86 7.85 13.17
C ASN A 141 -15.70 6.61 14.07
N GLY A 142 -15.43 5.45 13.48
CA GLY A 142 -15.22 4.19 14.18
C GLY A 142 -16.49 3.36 14.42
N ALA A 143 -17.68 3.84 14.06
CA ALA A 143 -18.91 3.06 14.18
C ALA A 143 -18.89 1.87 13.19
N PRO A 144 -19.19 0.63 13.63
CA PRO A 144 -19.28 -0.52 12.75
C PRO A 144 -20.44 -0.35 11.76
N VAL A 145 -20.24 -0.73 10.50
CA VAL A 145 -21.23 -0.63 9.42
C VAL A 145 -21.56 -1.97 8.77
N ASP A 146 -20.80 -3.01 9.11
CA ASP A 146 -20.92 -4.35 8.51
C ASP A 146 -22.00 -5.25 9.14
N GLY A 147 -22.72 -4.74 10.13
CA GLY A 147 -23.75 -5.49 10.86
C GLY A 147 -23.18 -6.63 11.73
N GLY A 148 -21.88 -6.61 11.99
CA GLY A 148 -21.19 -7.63 12.75
C GLY A 148 -21.24 -9.00 12.06
N GLU A 149 -21.33 -10.09 12.82
CA GLU A 149 -21.32 -11.45 12.27
C GLU A 149 -22.50 -11.74 11.32
N VAL A 150 -23.65 -11.12 11.56
CA VAL A 150 -24.86 -11.35 10.76
C VAL A 150 -24.71 -10.76 9.33
N GLY A 151 -23.90 -9.72 9.16
CA GLY A 151 -23.68 -9.07 7.87
C GLY A 151 -22.77 -9.85 6.94
N TRP A 152 -21.92 -10.74 7.49
CA TRP A 152 -20.96 -11.53 6.72
C TRP A 152 -21.60 -12.84 6.21
N ARG A 153 -21.19 -13.25 5.02
CA ARG A 153 -21.53 -14.55 4.43
C ARG A 153 -20.28 -15.40 4.39
N VAL A 154 -20.43 -16.65 4.79
CA VAL A 154 -19.30 -17.57 5.00
C VAL A 154 -19.52 -18.84 4.21
N ASP A 155 -18.48 -19.31 3.55
CA ASP A 155 -18.38 -20.66 3.01
C ASP A 155 -17.08 -21.28 3.50
N GLU A 156 -17.19 -22.07 4.57
CA GLU A 156 -16.03 -22.72 5.19
C GLU A 156 -15.45 -23.82 4.29
N GLN A 157 -16.26 -24.47 3.46
CA GLN A 157 -15.81 -25.54 2.57
C GLN A 157 -14.96 -24.97 1.44
N GLN A 158 -15.39 -23.85 0.87
CA GLN A 158 -14.64 -23.13 -0.16
C GLN A 158 -13.59 -22.18 0.43
N GLY A 159 -13.60 -21.95 1.74
CA GLY A 159 -12.59 -21.16 2.44
C GLY A 159 -12.65 -19.66 2.14
N TRP A 160 -13.86 -19.08 2.14
CA TRP A 160 -14.03 -17.63 2.01
C TRP A 160 -15.13 -17.08 2.94
N SER A 161 -15.01 -15.79 3.26
CA SER A 161 -16.08 -15.00 3.83
C SER A 161 -16.19 -13.66 3.07
N ALA A 162 -17.41 -13.16 2.90
CA ALA A 162 -17.68 -11.95 2.16
C ALA A 162 -18.69 -11.07 2.88
N TRP A 163 -18.46 -9.78 2.76
CA TRP A 163 -19.42 -8.74 3.09
C TRP A 163 -19.64 -7.86 1.86
N SER A 164 -20.87 -7.45 1.61
CA SER A 164 -21.18 -6.46 0.57
C SER A 164 -22.42 -5.65 0.94
N GLY A 165 -22.37 -4.34 0.67
CA GLY A 165 -23.49 -3.46 0.95
C GLY A 165 -23.30 -2.05 0.40
N PRO A 166 -24.42 -1.30 0.26
CA PRO A 166 -24.38 0.10 -0.10
C PRO A 166 -23.82 0.92 1.05
N LEU A 167 -22.97 1.89 0.72
CA LEU A 167 -22.38 2.82 1.68
C LEU A 167 -22.40 4.23 1.07
N ALA A 168 -22.51 5.25 1.90
CA ALA A 168 -22.34 6.63 1.46
C ALA A 168 -20.92 6.86 0.92
N PRO A 169 -20.71 7.73 -0.10
CA PRO A 169 -19.36 8.11 -0.52
C PRO A 169 -18.56 8.67 0.64
N GLY A 170 -17.29 8.28 0.75
CA GLY A 170 -16.41 8.77 1.82
C GLY A 170 -15.45 7.72 2.36
N GLY A 171 -14.80 8.09 3.48
CA GLY A 171 -13.78 7.28 4.14
C GLY A 171 -14.36 6.23 5.09
N TYR A 172 -13.78 5.03 5.02
CA TYR A 172 -14.09 3.89 5.89
C TYR A 172 -12.79 3.26 6.39
N ARG A 173 -12.94 2.26 7.29
CA ARG A 173 -11.82 1.51 7.85
C ARG A 173 -12.09 0.02 7.74
N LEU A 174 -11.11 -0.74 7.27
CA LEU A 174 -11.08 -2.18 7.43
C LEU A 174 -10.24 -2.51 8.65
N ARG A 175 -10.86 -3.06 9.68
CA ARG A 175 -10.22 -3.42 10.95
C ARG A 175 -9.91 -4.89 10.99
N LEU A 176 -8.69 -5.24 11.38
CA LEU A 176 -8.34 -6.61 11.71
C LEU A 176 -8.66 -6.86 13.18
N ARG A 177 -9.64 -7.72 13.45
CA ARG A 177 -9.97 -8.19 14.82
C ARG A 177 -8.89 -9.16 15.27
N ARG A 178 -8.45 -9.03 16.50
CA ARG A 178 -7.50 -9.98 17.10
C ARG A 178 -8.27 -11.00 17.94
N PRO A 179 -8.10 -12.33 17.72
CA PRO A 179 -8.84 -13.37 18.43
C PRO A 179 -8.65 -13.33 19.95
N SER A 180 -7.47 -12.92 20.41
CA SER A 180 -7.12 -12.87 21.83
C SER A 180 -7.53 -11.59 22.55
N GLY A 181 -8.04 -10.57 21.83
CA GLY A 181 -8.25 -9.23 22.41
C GLY A 181 -6.96 -8.53 22.83
N GLU A 182 -5.80 -9.14 22.63
CA GLU A 182 -4.51 -8.57 22.98
C GLU A 182 -4.00 -7.60 21.91
N GLY A 183 -3.58 -6.43 22.36
CA GLY A 183 -3.00 -5.37 21.55
C GLY A 183 -4.04 -4.57 20.73
N LEU A 184 -3.57 -3.48 20.15
CA LEU A 184 -4.42 -2.57 19.36
C LEU A 184 -4.78 -3.21 18.02
N PRO A 185 -6.06 -3.10 17.56
CA PRO A 185 -6.46 -3.58 16.25
C PRO A 185 -5.74 -2.79 15.15
N LEU A 186 -5.32 -3.51 14.10
CA LEU A 186 -4.81 -2.89 12.89
C LEU A 186 -5.98 -2.41 12.04
N ALA A 187 -5.95 -1.14 11.65
CA ALA A 187 -6.90 -0.56 10.72
C ALA A 187 -6.22 -0.18 9.40
N GLN A 188 -6.97 -0.27 8.31
CA GLN A 188 -6.57 0.14 6.95
C GLN A 188 -7.59 1.13 6.41
N ALA A 189 -7.13 2.21 5.77
CA ALA A 189 -7.98 3.16 5.09
C ALA A 189 -8.67 2.54 3.88
N LEU A 190 -9.97 2.81 3.74
CA LEU A 190 -10.78 2.51 2.59
C LEU A 190 -11.52 3.77 2.14
N TRP A 191 -11.84 3.83 0.85
CA TRP A 191 -12.64 4.89 0.28
C TRP A 191 -13.74 4.33 -0.63
N VAL A 192 -14.96 4.83 -0.47
CA VAL A 192 -16.09 4.51 -1.32
C VAL A 192 -16.37 5.72 -2.20
N SER A 193 -16.34 5.54 -3.52
CA SER A 193 -16.53 6.61 -4.51
C SER A 193 -17.92 6.53 -5.14
N GLU A 194 -18.49 7.70 -5.42
CA GLU A 194 -19.75 7.79 -6.15
C GLU A 194 -19.65 7.15 -7.54
N GLY A 195 -20.67 6.40 -7.94
CA GLY A 195 -20.70 5.68 -9.22
C GLY A 195 -19.91 4.39 -9.28
N TRP A 196 -19.27 3.98 -8.18
CA TRP A 196 -18.36 2.82 -8.14
C TRP A 196 -18.70 1.85 -7.00
N THR A 197 -18.36 0.59 -7.24
CA THR A 197 -18.23 -0.43 -6.19
C THR A 197 -16.74 -0.58 -5.86
N THR A 198 -16.34 -0.29 -4.62
CA THR A 198 -15.00 -0.59 -4.14
C THR A 198 -14.92 -2.06 -3.77
N LEU A 199 -13.94 -2.78 -4.32
CA LEU A 199 -13.75 -4.21 -4.14
C LEU A 199 -12.44 -4.45 -3.40
N VAL A 200 -12.52 -5.07 -2.23
CA VAL A 200 -11.35 -5.34 -1.38
C VAL A 200 -11.17 -6.83 -1.23
N PHE A 201 -10.07 -7.33 -1.74
CA PHE A 201 -9.69 -8.74 -1.64
C PHE A 201 -8.60 -8.88 -0.58
N VAL A 202 -8.87 -9.70 0.43
CA VAL A 202 -7.94 -9.96 1.54
C VAL A 202 -7.57 -11.44 1.55
N SER A 203 -6.30 -11.73 1.61
CA SER A 203 -5.81 -13.10 1.73
C SER A 203 -5.77 -13.53 3.20
N ASN A 204 -6.16 -14.80 3.46
CA ASN A 204 -5.91 -15.49 4.70
C ASN A 204 -4.70 -16.41 4.53
N SER A 205 -3.75 -16.31 5.44
CA SER A 205 -2.51 -17.09 5.47
C SER A 205 -2.38 -17.85 6.79
N THR A 206 -1.26 -18.54 6.99
CA THR A 206 -0.91 -19.15 8.30
C THR A 206 -0.82 -18.13 9.44
N ARG A 207 -0.70 -16.84 9.12
CA ARG A 207 -0.68 -15.72 10.07
C ARG A 207 -2.05 -15.06 10.25
N GLY A 208 -3.12 -15.64 9.70
CA GLY A 208 -4.47 -15.08 9.66
C GLY A 208 -4.69 -14.13 8.47
N ALA A 209 -5.76 -13.34 8.55
CA ALA A 209 -6.10 -12.34 7.55
C ALA A 209 -5.02 -11.27 7.42
N GLN A 210 -4.70 -10.88 6.18
CA GLN A 210 -3.59 -9.99 5.82
C GLN A 210 -4.09 -8.73 5.09
N PRO A 211 -4.84 -7.82 5.73
CA PRO A 211 -5.35 -6.63 5.08
C PRO A 211 -4.23 -5.73 4.51
N GLN A 212 -3.06 -5.71 5.14
CA GLN A 212 -1.89 -4.95 4.66
C GLN A 212 -1.34 -5.45 3.31
N HIS A 213 -1.78 -6.62 2.85
CA HIS A 213 -1.47 -7.20 1.54
C HIS A 213 -2.72 -7.29 0.64
N ALA A 214 -3.79 -6.55 0.97
CA ALA A 214 -5.01 -6.56 0.17
C ALA A 214 -4.76 -6.12 -1.28
N THR A 215 -5.62 -6.55 -2.19
CA THR A 215 -5.81 -5.95 -3.50
C THR A 215 -7.11 -5.15 -3.46
N VAL A 216 -7.06 -3.89 -3.88
CA VAL A 216 -8.24 -3.04 -4.00
C VAL A 216 -8.48 -2.73 -5.48
N GLU A 217 -9.71 -2.89 -5.91
CA GLU A 217 -10.20 -2.62 -7.26
C GLU A 217 -11.46 -1.78 -7.18
N MET A 218 -11.82 -1.15 -8.29
CA MET A 218 -13.12 -0.51 -8.46
C MET A 218 -13.81 -1.07 -9.69
N ALA A 219 -15.10 -1.30 -9.59
CA ALA A 219 -15.95 -1.66 -10.71
C ALA A 219 -17.07 -0.63 -10.88
N PRO A 220 -17.51 -0.33 -12.12
CA PRO A 220 -18.67 0.51 -12.33
C PRO A 220 -19.89 -0.03 -11.58
N LEU A 221 -20.66 0.85 -11.00
CA LEU A 221 -21.83 0.48 -10.20
C LEU A 221 -22.77 -0.43 -11.02
N GLY A 222 -23.16 -1.58 -10.45
CA GLY A 222 -24.04 -2.56 -11.11
C GLY A 222 -23.35 -3.54 -12.05
N SER A 223 -22.12 -3.33 -12.48
CA SER A 223 -21.43 -4.27 -13.38
C SER A 223 -21.01 -5.57 -12.67
N GLY A 224 -20.73 -5.48 -11.37
CA GLY A 224 -20.11 -6.55 -10.60
C GLY A 224 -18.61 -6.69 -10.91
N TRP A 225 -17.93 -7.48 -10.11
CA TRP A 225 -16.54 -7.80 -10.35
C TRP A 225 -16.40 -8.65 -11.63
N SER A 226 -15.47 -8.28 -12.46
CA SER A 226 -15.01 -9.08 -13.58
C SER A 226 -13.50 -9.20 -13.47
N PRO A 227 -12.91 -10.39 -13.64
CA PRO A 227 -11.47 -10.45 -13.71
C PRO A 227 -11.02 -9.52 -14.82
N VAL A 228 -10.21 -8.53 -14.47
CA VAL A 228 -9.49 -7.71 -15.46
C VAL A 228 -8.69 -8.63 -16.37
N ASP A 229 -8.34 -8.09 -17.55
CA ASP A 229 -7.35 -8.73 -18.41
C ASP A 229 -6.19 -9.25 -17.56
N GLU A 230 -5.77 -10.46 -17.82
CA GLU A 230 -4.78 -11.16 -17.02
C GLU A 230 -3.47 -10.37 -16.92
N GLU A 231 -3.02 -9.78 -18.03
CA GLU A 231 -1.80 -8.97 -18.06
C GLU A 231 -1.93 -7.72 -17.21
N LEU A 232 -3.10 -7.06 -17.24
CA LEU A 232 -3.38 -5.89 -16.43
C LEU A 232 -3.48 -6.23 -14.94
N GLY A 233 -4.04 -7.40 -14.60
CA GLY A 233 -4.07 -7.91 -13.24
C GLY A 233 -2.67 -8.20 -12.68
N LEU A 234 -1.81 -8.81 -13.49
CA LEU A 234 -0.41 -9.06 -13.13
C LEU A 234 0.39 -7.76 -13.02
N ALA A 235 0.17 -6.80 -13.93
CA ALA A 235 0.80 -5.48 -13.87
C ALA A 235 0.42 -4.73 -12.57
N ARG A 236 -0.86 -4.81 -12.14
CA ARG A 236 -1.29 -4.26 -10.85
C ARG A 236 -0.54 -4.87 -9.68
N GLU A 237 -0.46 -6.20 -9.61
CA GLU A 237 0.25 -6.88 -8.52
C GLU A 237 1.76 -6.51 -8.51
N ALA A 238 2.37 -6.36 -9.68
CA ALA A 238 3.74 -5.86 -9.82
C ALA A 238 3.87 -4.42 -9.33
N ALA A 239 2.95 -3.52 -9.72
CA ALA A 239 2.93 -2.13 -9.26
C ALA A 239 2.79 -2.03 -7.74
N LEU A 240 1.84 -2.77 -7.13
CA LEU A 240 1.68 -2.81 -5.67
C LEU A 240 2.94 -3.36 -4.98
N SER A 241 3.61 -4.34 -5.58
CA SER A 241 4.89 -4.85 -5.08
C SER A 241 6.01 -3.80 -5.19
N GLY A 242 6.09 -3.10 -6.31
CA GLY A 242 7.02 -2.00 -6.55
C GLY A 242 6.84 -0.88 -5.53
N LEU A 243 5.60 -0.44 -5.31
CA LEU A 243 5.26 0.57 -4.30
C LEU A 243 5.65 0.15 -2.87
N ARG A 244 5.54 -1.15 -2.55
CA ARG A 244 5.97 -1.69 -1.25
C ARG A 244 7.47 -1.65 -1.06
N GLN A 245 8.22 -1.89 -2.12
CA GLN A 245 9.67 -1.99 -2.12
C GLN A 245 10.38 -0.66 -2.44
N GLY A 246 9.65 0.32 -2.98
CA GLY A 246 10.21 1.56 -3.49
C GLY A 246 11.01 1.37 -4.77
N ILE A 247 10.64 0.39 -5.61
CA ILE A 247 11.34 0.02 -6.84
C ILE A 247 10.37 0.10 -8.01
N ASP A 248 10.76 0.72 -9.09
CA ASP A 248 10.00 0.69 -10.33
C ASP A 248 10.11 -0.70 -10.98
N LEU A 249 8.98 -1.43 -10.95
CA LEU A 249 8.86 -2.78 -11.53
C LEU A 249 8.00 -2.77 -12.80
N ILE A 250 7.49 -1.61 -13.25
CA ILE A 250 6.50 -1.54 -14.31
C ILE A 250 7.12 -0.95 -15.58
N SER A 251 7.07 -1.71 -16.65
CA SER A 251 7.47 -1.19 -17.96
C SER A 251 6.43 -0.19 -18.52
N ASP A 252 6.87 0.72 -19.42
CA ASP A 252 5.97 1.66 -20.09
C ASP A 252 4.77 0.98 -20.78
N GLN A 253 4.99 -0.20 -21.36
CA GLN A 253 3.93 -0.98 -22.00
C GLN A 253 2.84 -1.42 -21.02
N GLN A 254 3.19 -1.69 -19.78
CA GLN A 254 2.26 -2.07 -18.71
C GLN A 254 1.64 -0.85 -18.02
N LEU A 255 2.41 0.22 -17.88
CA LEU A 255 1.98 1.45 -17.22
C LEU A 255 0.84 2.13 -18.02
N LEU A 256 0.95 2.20 -19.34
CA LEU A 256 -0.04 2.88 -20.21
C LEU A 256 -1.47 2.35 -20.03
N PRO A 257 -1.72 1.02 -20.11
CA PRO A 257 -3.05 0.46 -19.88
C PRO A 257 -3.58 0.74 -18.46
N MET A 258 -2.70 0.75 -17.45
CA MET A 258 -3.10 1.10 -16.07
C MET A 258 -3.60 2.54 -15.98
N LEU A 259 -2.87 3.49 -16.56
CA LEU A 259 -3.23 4.92 -16.56
C LEU A 259 -4.51 5.21 -17.37
N ASP A 260 -4.84 4.36 -18.35
CA ASP A 260 -6.05 4.51 -19.19
C ASP A 260 -7.25 3.72 -18.67
N SER A 261 -7.12 3.00 -17.56
CA SER A 261 -8.15 2.14 -16.97
C SER A 261 -9.33 2.88 -16.32
N ARG A 262 -9.33 4.22 -16.28
CA ARG A 262 -10.27 5.09 -15.55
C ARG A 262 -11.76 4.79 -15.71
N ARG A 263 -12.16 4.14 -16.81
CA ARG A 263 -13.57 3.78 -17.07
C ARG A 263 -13.96 2.41 -16.54
N VAL A 264 -12.97 1.57 -16.24
CA VAL A 264 -13.15 0.19 -15.78
C VAL A 264 -12.74 0.05 -14.33
N ASP A 265 -11.57 0.59 -13.98
CA ASP A 265 -11.03 0.64 -12.62
C ASP A 265 -10.18 1.92 -12.46
N PRO A 266 -10.78 3.04 -12.03
CA PRO A 266 -10.04 4.30 -11.88
C PRO A 266 -8.99 4.24 -10.79
N PHE A 267 -9.13 3.36 -9.79
CA PHE A 267 -8.13 3.20 -8.76
C PHE A 267 -6.84 2.55 -9.29
N LEU A 268 -6.94 1.69 -10.30
CA LEU A 268 -5.77 1.19 -11.01
C LEU A 268 -4.97 2.32 -11.68
N GLY A 269 -5.65 3.36 -12.17
CA GLY A 269 -5.00 4.58 -12.66
C GLY A 269 -4.24 5.34 -11.55
N VAL A 270 -4.78 5.36 -10.33
CA VAL A 270 -4.08 5.92 -9.15
C VAL A 270 -2.83 5.12 -8.82
N VAL A 271 -2.93 3.77 -8.80
CA VAL A 271 -1.78 2.88 -8.58
C VAL A 271 -0.72 3.09 -9.66
N GLY A 272 -1.13 3.18 -10.94
CA GLY A 272 -0.22 3.47 -12.05
C GLY A 272 0.48 4.84 -11.93
N ALA A 273 -0.25 5.88 -11.50
CA ALA A 273 0.34 7.20 -11.24
C ALA A 273 1.42 7.15 -10.15
N HIS A 274 1.18 6.39 -9.07
CA HIS A 274 2.18 6.19 -8.04
C HIS A 274 3.36 5.32 -8.50
N ALA A 275 3.12 4.32 -9.36
CA ALA A 275 4.21 3.53 -9.96
C ALA A 275 5.11 4.41 -10.83
N MET A 276 4.53 5.32 -11.62
CA MET A 276 5.30 6.30 -12.41
C MET A 276 6.18 7.21 -11.54
N LEU A 277 5.78 7.50 -10.30
CA LEU A 277 6.57 8.30 -9.36
C LEU A 277 7.77 7.55 -8.77
N LEU A 278 7.91 6.24 -9.01
CA LEU A 278 9.10 5.47 -8.61
C LEU A 278 10.27 5.65 -9.59
N ASP A 279 10.04 6.19 -10.78
CA ASP A 279 11.11 6.59 -11.70
C ASP A 279 11.97 7.69 -11.06
N HIS A 280 13.28 7.66 -11.30
CA HIS A 280 14.22 8.69 -10.88
C HIS A 280 13.91 10.09 -11.44
N ARG A 281 13.20 10.16 -12.56
CA ARG A 281 12.79 11.40 -13.23
C ARG A 281 11.34 11.29 -13.71
N PRO A 282 10.37 11.33 -12.79
CA PRO A 282 8.97 11.15 -13.15
C PRO A 282 8.50 12.28 -14.07
N ASP A 283 7.71 11.92 -15.09
CA ASP A 283 7.07 12.88 -15.98
C ASP A 283 5.87 13.54 -15.30
N LEU A 284 6.13 14.71 -14.66
CA LEU A 284 5.09 15.46 -13.94
C LEU A 284 4.02 16.05 -14.88
N ARG A 285 4.31 16.28 -16.16
CA ARG A 285 3.30 16.73 -17.14
C ARG A 285 2.30 15.63 -17.43
N ARG A 286 2.82 14.42 -17.60
CA ARG A 286 1.98 13.22 -17.75
C ARG A 286 1.19 12.94 -16.49
N LEU A 287 1.79 13.13 -15.32
CA LEU A 287 1.09 13.01 -14.03
C LEU A 287 -0.10 13.95 -13.97
N ASP A 288 0.09 15.24 -14.30
CA ASP A 288 -0.97 16.24 -14.31
C ASP A 288 -2.13 15.82 -15.25
N GLU A 289 -1.81 15.33 -16.44
CA GLU A 289 -2.84 14.82 -17.37
C GLU A 289 -3.61 13.65 -16.78
N VAL A 290 -2.93 12.68 -16.17
CA VAL A 290 -3.55 11.53 -15.51
C VAL A 290 -4.45 11.98 -14.36
N VAL A 291 -3.98 12.86 -13.49
CA VAL A 291 -4.75 13.40 -12.36
C VAL A 291 -6.00 14.15 -12.84
N ARG A 292 -5.88 14.99 -13.88
CA ARG A 292 -7.03 15.68 -14.48
C ARG A 292 -8.07 14.68 -15.03
N ARG A 293 -7.64 13.57 -15.61
CA ARG A 293 -8.52 12.52 -16.14
C ARG A 293 -9.17 11.69 -15.02
N LEU A 294 -8.49 11.44 -13.90
CA LEU A 294 -9.00 10.68 -12.77
C LEU A 294 -10.00 11.48 -11.92
N THR A 295 -9.81 12.78 -11.78
CA THR A 295 -10.62 13.66 -10.92
C THR A 295 -12.13 13.55 -11.13
N PRO A 296 -12.67 13.50 -12.38
CA PRO A 296 -14.10 13.35 -12.61
C PRO A 296 -14.65 11.96 -12.22
N HIS A 297 -13.80 10.92 -12.23
CA HIS A 297 -14.20 9.56 -11.88
C HIS A 297 -14.10 9.28 -10.37
N LEU A 298 -13.23 10.03 -9.67
CA LEU A 298 -12.93 9.89 -8.25
C LEU A 298 -13.06 11.24 -7.54
N PRO A 299 -14.26 11.87 -7.54
CA PRO A 299 -14.44 13.17 -6.89
C PRO A 299 -14.18 13.05 -5.38
N GLY A 300 -13.37 13.96 -4.84
CA GLY A 300 -13.04 13.99 -3.41
C GLY A 300 -12.14 12.87 -2.91
N HIS A 301 -11.64 11.99 -3.78
CA HIS A 301 -10.80 10.87 -3.40
C HIS A 301 -9.46 11.35 -2.84
N PRO A 302 -9.06 10.94 -1.61
CA PRO A 302 -7.86 11.49 -0.95
C PRO A 302 -6.55 11.11 -1.64
N ASP A 303 -6.48 9.97 -2.33
CA ASP A 303 -5.30 9.61 -3.12
C ASP A 303 -5.15 10.49 -4.37
N VAL A 304 -6.24 10.88 -5.01
CA VAL A 304 -6.21 11.84 -6.12
C VAL A 304 -5.81 13.23 -5.61
N ALA A 305 -6.33 13.63 -4.45
CA ALA A 305 -5.92 14.88 -3.78
C ALA A 305 -4.42 14.89 -3.47
N ALA A 306 -3.87 13.76 -3.02
CA ALA A 306 -2.44 13.62 -2.77
C ALA A 306 -1.60 13.79 -4.05
N LEU A 307 -1.98 13.15 -5.15
CA LEU A 307 -1.29 13.30 -6.44
C LEU A 307 -1.36 14.75 -6.97
N ARG A 308 -2.47 15.46 -6.71
CA ARG A 308 -2.62 16.88 -7.09
C ARG A 308 -1.63 17.80 -6.40
N THR A 309 -1.07 17.44 -5.26
CA THR A 309 -0.04 18.23 -4.59
C THR A 309 1.27 18.32 -5.39
N LEU A 310 1.45 17.44 -6.38
CA LEU A 310 2.60 17.43 -7.30
C LEU A 310 2.30 18.14 -8.64
N THR A 311 1.09 18.65 -8.83
CA THR A 311 0.65 19.32 -10.06
C THR A 311 0.33 20.78 -9.79
N ASP A 312 0.16 21.58 -10.85
CA ASP A 312 -0.10 23.03 -10.73
C ASP A 312 -1.52 23.39 -10.20
N GLY A 313 -2.30 22.39 -9.78
CA GLY A 313 -3.65 22.59 -9.26
C GLY A 313 -3.64 23.11 -7.80
N PRO A 314 -4.71 23.81 -7.37
CA PRO A 314 -4.82 24.23 -5.97
C PRO A 314 -4.84 22.99 -5.05
N PRO A 315 -4.13 23.03 -3.91
CA PRO A 315 -4.14 21.94 -2.96
C PRO A 315 -5.58 21.72 -2.44
N ALA A 316 -6.02 20.47 -2.41
CA ALA A 316 -7.29 20.12 -1.81
C ALA A 316 -7.07 19.85 -0.30
N ARG A 317 -7.94 20.41 0.55
CA ARG A 317 -7.94 20.08 1.98
C ARG A 317 -8.45 18.65 2.17
N VAL A 318 -7.68 17.84 2.92
CA VAL A 318 -7.97 16.43 3.12
C VAL A 318 -8.34 16.16 4.58
N THR A 319 -9.51 15.55 4.77
CA THR A 319 -10.03 15.16 6.10
C THR A 319 -9.93 13.66 6.36
N SER A 320 -9.86 12.88 5.29
CA SER A 320 -9.81 11.41 5.33
C SER A 320 -8.44 10.91 4.90
N PRO A 321 -7.90 9.87 5.54
CA PRO A 321 -6.65 9.29 5.11
C PRO A 321 -6.79 8.67 3.71
N PRO A 322 -5.79 8.83 2.84
CA PRO A 322 -5.75 8.14 1.55
C PRO A 322 -5.58 6.63 1.75
N MET A 323 -5.97 5.84 0.76
CA MET A 323 -5.80 4.39 0.81
C MET A 323 -4.34 3.97 0.67
N LEU A 324 -3.56 4.65 -0.17
CA LEU A 324 -2.14 4.33 -0.37
C LEU A 324 -1.24 5.08 0.62
N ALA A 325 -0.32 4.35 1.24
CA ALA A 325 0.68 4.95 2.13
C ALA A 325 1.59 5.96 1.40
N ALA A 326 1.82 5.76 0.09
CA ALA A 326 2.55 6.71 -0.74
C ALA A 326 1.80 8.06 -0.83
N SER A 327 0.48 8.04 -1.03
CA SER A 327 -0.36 9.24 -1.00
C SER A 327 -0.33 9.94 0.36
N CYS A 328 -0.35 9.18 1.45
CA CYS A 328 -0.25 9.75 2.80
C CYS A 328 1.06 10.52 2.98
N ARG A 329 2.18 9.97 2.50
CA ARG A 329 3.48 10.66 2.54
C ARG A 329 3.50 11.94 1.70
N LEU A 330 2.85 11.94 0.52
CA LEU A 330 2.73 13.15 -0.31
C LEU A 330 1.94 14.24 0.41
N LEU A 331 0.81 13.89 1.05
CA LEU A 331 0.02 14.86 1.82
C LEU A 331 0.79 15.44 3.00
N VAL A 332 1.54 14.61 3.72
CA VAL A 332 2.39 15.08 4.83
C VAL A 332 3.48 16.03 4.32
N ALA A 333 4.10 15.72 3.19
CA ALA A 333 5.11 16.60 2.59
C ALA A 333 4.50 17.92 2.10
N ALA A 334 3.31 17.88 1.52
CA ALA A 334 2.60 19.06 1.09
C ALA A 334 2.14 19.93 2.28
N ASP A 335 1.62 19.31 3.34
CA ASP A 335 1.20 20.01 4.57
C ASP A 335 2.40 20.64 5.30
N ALA A 336 3.58 20.04 5.20
CA ALA A 336 4.82 20.65 5.70
C ALA A 336 5.21 21.95 4.96
N ALA A 337 4.90 22.01 3.66
CA ALA A 337 5.20 23.19 2.82
C ALA A 337 4.07 24.24 2.87
N ASP A 338 2.81 23.79 2.94
CA ASP A 338 1.60 24.63 3.00
C ASP A 338 0.65 24.08 4.07
N PRO A 339 0.73 24.58 5.32
CA PRO A 339 -0.05 24.11 6.43
C PRO A 339 -1.56 24.21 6.20
N GLY A 340 -2.30 23.12 6.47
CA GLY A 340 -3.74 22.99 6.30
C GLY A 340 -4.15 22.21 5.06
N VAL A 341 -3.22 21.61 4.31
CA VAL A 341 -3.49 20.57 3.32
C VAL A 341 -4.12 19.36 4.00
N ILE A 342 -3.61 18.95 5.16
CA ILE A 342 -4.26 18.01 6.07
C ILE A 342 -5.07 18.84 7.08
N GLN A 343 -6.39 18.67 7.07
CA GLN A 343 -7.24 19.44 7.97
C GLN A 343 -6.99 19.08 9.42
N ASP A 344 -6.87 20.09 10.27
CA ASP A 344 -6.72 19.95 11.71
C ASP A 344 -7.87 19.16 12.36
N ASP A 345 -7.53 18.38 13.39
CA ASP A 345 -8.46 17.51 14.14
C ASP A 345 -9.19 16.49 13.27
N SER A 346 -8.69 16.26 12.04
CA SER A 346 -9.25 15.28 11.10
C SER A 346 -8.72 13.86 11.37
N VAL A 347 -9.39 12.88 10.77
CA VAL A 347 -8.91 11.49 10.78
C VAL A 347 -7.60 11.36 9.99
N ALA A 348 -7.43 12.14 8.92
CA ALA A 348 -6.20 12.15 8.14
C ALA A 348 -5.00 12.57 8.99
N GLU A 349 -5.13 13.64 9.80
CA GLU A 349 -4.07 14.09 10.71
C GLU A 349 -3.69 12.99 11.70
N GLY A 350 -4.67 12.43 12.40
CA GLY A 350 -4.39 11.42 13.40
C GLY A 350 -3.87 10.09 12.82
N VAL A 351 -4.20 9.75 11.57
CA VAL A 351 -3.61 8.59 10.87
C VAL A 351 -2.17 8.89 10.47
N ALA A 352 -1.88 10.09 9.96
CA ALA A 352 -0.52 10.49 9.60
C ALA A 352 0.44 10.43 10.79
N GLU A 353 -0.04 10.77 12.00
CA GLU A 353 0.75 10.61 13.24
C GLU A 353 1.11 9.15 13.57
N ARG A 354 0.27 8.18 13.17
CA ARG A 354 0.33 6.77 13.60
C ARG A 354 0.59 5.79 12.48
N LEU A 355 0.91 6.30 11.29
CA LEU A 355 1.12 5.48 10.11
C LEU A 355 2.13 4.36 10.39
N VAL A 356 1.73 3.12 10.17
CA VAL A 356 2.66 1.99 10.16
C VAL A 356 3.44 2.04 8.85
N GLY A 357 4.67 2.52 8.91
CA GLY A 357 5.44 3.02 7.77
C GLY A 357 5.90 2.00 6.71
N ARG A 358 5.48 0.72 6.80
CA ARG A 358 5.90 -0.33 5.87
C ARG A 358 4.68 -1.02 5.25
N GLY A 359 4.31 -0.62 4.06
CA GLY A 359 3.22 -1.25 3.32
C GLY A 359 2.78 -0.41 2.13
N VAL A 360 1.93 -0.99 1.27
CA VAL A 360 1.28 -0.29 0.16
C VAL A 360 0.15 0.59 0.70
N TRP A 361 -0.60 0.04 1.66
CA TRP A 361 -1.82 0.66 2.18
C TRP A 361 -1.53 1.54 3.39
N THR A 362 -2.32 2.57 3.55
CA THR A 362 -2.35 3.38 4.77
C THR A 362 -2.95 2.56 5.89
N THR A 363 -2.09 2.10 6.80
CA THR A 363 -2.47 1.29 7.96
C THR A 363 -1.96 1.91 9.24
N TRP A 364 -2.73 1.76 10.33
CA TRP A 364 -2.36 2.26 11.66
C TRP A 364 -2.88 1.33 12.75
N LEU A 365 -2.31 1.47 13.95
CA LEU A 365 -2.84 0.83 15.16
C LEU A 365 -3.94 1.72 15.74
N GLU A 366 -5.14 1.17 15.87
CA GLU A 366 -6.30 1.91 16.34
C GLU A 366 -6.42 1.88 17.86
N GLN A 367 -6.52 3.04 18.48
CA GLN A 367 -6.77 3.17 19.91
C GLN A 367 -8.27 3.35 20.16
N ASP A 368 -8.78 2.85 21.30
CA ASP A 368 -10.21 2.88 21.66
C ASP A 368 -10.81 4.28 21.76
N ARG A 369 -9.98 5.32 21.84
CA ARG A 369 -10.43 6.72 21.91
C ARG A 369 -9.74 7.55 20.86
N TRP A 370 -10.49 7.91 19.84
CA TRP A 370 -10.09 8.87 18.83
C TRP A 370 -10.42 10.29 19.29
N PRO A 371 -9.51 11.26 19.29
CA PRO A 371 -9.79 12.62 19.74
C PRO A 371 -10.94 13.31 18.98
N GLY A 372 -11.08 13.06 17.67
CA GLY A 372 -12.13 13.64 16.83
C GLY A 372 -13.52 13.02 16.99
N ALA A 373 -13.68 11.86 17.67
CA ALA A 373 -14.99 11.26 17.91
C ALA A 373 -15.86 12.08 18.88
N PHE A 374 -15.28 13.04 19.60
CA PHE A 374 -16.02 13.93 20.52
C PHE A 374 -16.60 15.17 19.83
N ALA A 375 -16.01 15.64 18.73
CA ALA A 375 -16.51 16.84 18.05
C ALA A 375 -17.86 16.62 17.32
N ALA A 376 -18.16 15.36 16.92
CA ALA A 376 -19.42 15.04 16.23
C ALA A 376 -20.65 14.90 17.15
N ARG A 377 -20.44 14.86 18.46
CA ARG A 377 -21.55 14.73 19.45
C ARG A 377 -21.69 15.99 20.29
N GLY A 378 -21.99 17.14 19.80
CA GLY A 378 -22.28 18.40 20.48
C GLY A 378 -22.58 18.40 22.00
N GLY A 379 -21.89 17.56 22.78
CA GLY A 379 -22.02 17.43 24.23
C GLY A 379 -20.86 18.10 24.95
N PRO A 380 -21.10 18.69 26.14
CA PRO A 380 -20.05 19.36 26.92
C PRO A 380 -18.94 18.37 27.32
N VAL A 381 -17.71 18.72 26.99
CA VAL A 381 -16.51 17.98 27.38
C VAL A 381 -16.45 17.88 28.92
N PRO A 382 -16.43 16.69 29.53
CA PRO A 382 -16.25 16.58 30.97
C PRO A 382 -14.87 17.14 31.34
N ARG A 383 -14.85 18.26 32.03
CA ARG A 383 -13.63 18.77 32.72
C ARG A 383 -13.32 17.85 33.88
N GLY A 384 -12.27 17.10 33.80
CA GLY A 384 -11.65 16.42 34.91
C GLY A 384 -11.66 14.90 34.87
N VAL A 385 -10.66 14.33 34.27
CA VAL A 385 -9.89 13.20 34.82
C VAL A 385 -8.48 13.33 34.21
N GLY A 386 -7.52 13.63 35.07
CA GLY A 386 -6.09 13.67 34.73
C GLY A 386 -5.57 12.26 34.43
N GLY A 387 -5.73 11.82 33.17
CA GLY A 387 -5.12 10.62 32.65
C GLY A 387 -4.15 11.02 31.57
N ALA A 388 -2.88 10.64 31.71
CA ALA A 388 -1.79 10.91 30.78
C ALA A 388 -2.21 10.72 29.32
N ARG A 389 -1.95 11.72 28.49
CA ARG A 389 -2.18 11.77 27.05
C ARG A 389 -1.25 10.78 26.33
N PRO A 390 -1.70 9.59 25.85
CA PRO A 390 -0.81 8.67 25.10
C PRO A 390 -0.44 9.15 23.71
N LEU A 391 -1.11 10.21 23.21
CA LEU A 391 -0.96 10.73 21.84
C LEU A 391 0.28 11.59 21.66
N ALA A 392 0.72 12.27 22.71
CA ALA A 392 1.89 13.14 22.64
C ALA A 392 3.20 12.35 22.61
N SER A 393 3.20 11.09 23.09
CA SER A 393 4.45 10.33 23.24
C SER A 393 5.08 9.90 21.92
N ASP A 394 4.30 9.55 20.89
CA ASP A 394 4.89 9.07 19.62
C ASP A 394 5.41 10.23 18.79
N ALA A 395 4.65 11.29 18.60
CA ALA A 395 5.10 12.48 17.87
C ALA A 395 6.26 13.17 18.61
N VAL A 396 6.17 13.33 19.93
CA VAL A 396 7.24 13.88 20.74
C VAL A 396 8.49 13.04 20.66
N SER A 397 8.38 11.71 20.75
CA SER A 397 9.53 10.80 20.67
C SER A 397 10.22 10.86 19.31
N ARG A 398 9.46 10.96 18.21
CA ARG A 398 10.01 11.06 16.86
C ARG A 398 10.72 12.39 16.63
N VAL A 399 10.13 13.50 17.06
CA VAL A 399 10.76 14.83 16.98
C VAL A 399 12.00 14.87 17.86
N GLN A 400 11.93 14.37 19.10
CA GLN A 400 13.06 14.31 20.01
C GLN A 400 14.21 13.46 19.46
N ALA A 401 13.93 12.28 18.91
CA ALA A 401 14.95 11.41 18.34
C ALA A 401 15.68 12.10 17.19
N TYR A 402 14.97 12.80 16.31
CA TYR A 402 15.59 13.51 15.19
C TYR A 402 16.40 14.72 15.65
N VAL A 403 15.90 15.49 16.60
CA VAL A 403 16.62 16.63 17.18
C VAL A 403 17.88 16.16 17.91
N GLN A 404 17.83 15.04 18.63
CA GLN A 404 18.98 14.42 19.26
C GLN A 404 20.03 13.97 18.24
N GLU A 405 19.59 13.35 17.13
CA GLU A 405 20.50 12.94 16.04
C GLU A 405 21.26 14.14 15.47
N ILE A 406 20.61 15.28 15.24
CA ILE A 406 21.27 16.51 14.80
C ILE A 406 22.23 17.04 15.87
N ALA A 407 21.77 17.09 17.12
CA ALA A 407 22.59 17.56 18.24
C ALA A 407 23.89 16.75 18.36
N ASP A 408 23.80 15.45 18.24
CA ASP A 408 24.96 14.54 18.27
C ASP A 408 25.90 14.74 17.07
N LEU A 409 25.33 14.92 15.85
CA LEU A 409 26.10 15.16 14.63
C LEU A 409 26.81 16.51 14.62
N GLU A 410 26.17 17.56 15.15
CA GLU A 410 26.70 18.92 15.16
C GLU A 410 27.49 19.26 16.45
N GLY A 411 27.47 18.37 17.43
CA GLY A 411 28.11 18.61 18.75
C GLY A 411 27.46 19.77 19.52
N ARG A 412 26.14 19.97 19.33
CA ARG A 412 25.35 21.07 19.93
C ARG A 412 24.42 20.56 21.01
N ALA A 413 23.99 21.44 21.91
CA ALA A 413 22.96 21.10 22.85
C ALA A 413 21.60 20.91 22.15
N VAL A 414 20.78 19.95 22.62
CA VAL A 414 19.43 19.68 22.08
C VAL A 414 18.57 20.95 22.07
N ALA A 415 18.67 21.77 23.12
CA ALA A 415 17.95 23.04 23.23
C ALA A 415 18.31 24.01 22.09
N ASP A 416 19.59 24.09 21.69
CA ASP A 416 20.05 24.96 20.61
C ASP A 416 19.54 24.47 19.25
N VAL A 417 19.54 23.16 19.04
CA VAL A 417 19.02 22.54 17.82
C VAL A 417 17.50 22.77 17.71
N LEU A 418 16.75 22.59 18.81
CA LEU A 418 15.32 22.89 18.86
C LEU A 418 14.98 24.33 18.43
N HIS A 419 15.87 25.31 18.68
CA HIS A 419 15.65 26.70 18.25
C HIS A 419 15.98 26.97 16.78
N THR A 420 16.77 26.14 16.15
CA THR A 420 17.35 26.40 14.82
C THR A 420 16.81 25.51 13.72
N VAL A 421 16.26 24.31 14.04
CA VAL A 421 15.73 23.36 13.04
C VAL A 421 14.41 23.90 12.46
N PRO A 422 14.31 24.02 11.13
CA PRO A 422 13.07 24.44 10.46
C PRO A 422 11.94 23.41 10.66
N ARG A 423 10.70 23.90 10.85
CA ARG A 423 9.52 23.05 11.06
C ARG A 423 9.22 22.14 9.88
N ASP A 424 9.36 22.65 8.67
CA ASP A 424 9.18 21.90 7.43
C ASP A 424 10.19 20.74 7.31
N GLU A 425 11.41 20.92 7.79
CA GLU A 425 12.40 19.85 7.86
C GLU A 425 12.01 18.79 8.89
N LEU A 426 11.55 19.18 10.08
CA LEU A 426 11.02 18.27 11.08
C LEU A 426 9.86 17.45 10.51
N CYS A 427 8.91 18.07 9.84
CA CYS A 427 7.80 17.37 9.18
C CYS A 427 8.31 16.34 8.16
N ARG A 428 9.21 16.74 7.27
CA ARG A 428 9.78 15.86 6.22
C ARG A 428 10.55 14.69 6.81
N ARG A 429 11.36 14.90 7.82
CA ARG A 429 12.21 13.87 8.43
C ARG A 429 11.46 12.95 9.37
N THR A 430 10.54 13.48 10.16
CA THR A 430 9.72 12.68 11.08
C THR A 430 8.53 12.00 10.37
N GLY A 431 8.15 12.49 9.16
CA GLY A 431 6.96 12.03 8.45
C GLY A 431 5.67 12.40 9.19
N LEU A 432 5.67 13.50 9.96
CA LEU A 432 4.53 14.00 10.69
C LEU A 432 3.95 15.24 10.01
N PRO A 433 2.61 15.44 10.01
CA PRO A 433 1.99 16.69 9.60
C PRO A 433 2.47 17.88 10.46
N HIS A 434 2.24 19.09 9.97
CA HIS A 434 2.75 20.34 10.59
C HIS A 434 2.29 20.49 12.04
N ARG A 435 0.99 20.36 12.31
CA ARG A 435 0.42 20.57 13.67
C ARG A 435 0.90 19.57 14.72
N PRO A 436 0.97 18.24 14.45
CA PRO A 436 1.64 17.29 15.36
C PRO A 436 3.08 17.66 15.69
N VAL A 437 3.85 18.16 14.71
CA VAL A 437 5.23 18.63 14.92
C VAL A 437 5.24 19.86 15.83
N GLU A 438 4.36 20.84 15.61
CA GLU A 438 4.24 22.03 16.48
C GLU A 438 3.91 21.64 17.92
N ARG A 439 2.89 20.79 18.13
CA ARG A 439 2.52 20.31 19.48
C ARG A 439 3.67 19.56 20.17
N ALA A 440 4.37 18.70 19.42
CA ALA A 440 5.51 17.96 19.96
C ALA A 440 6.66 18.91 20.33
N PHE A 441 6.91 19.90 19.51
CA PHE A 441 7.95 20.88 19.71
C PHE A 441 7.66 21.80 20.92
N GLU A 442 6.44 22.29 21.06
CA GLU A 442 6.00 23.06 22.23
C GLU A 442 6.15 22.23 23.51
N GLY A 443 5.70 20.95 23.49
CA GLY A 443 5.85 20.05 24.62
C GLY A 443 7.32 19.81 25.02
N LEU A 444 8.24 19.68 24.05
CA LEU A 444 9.67 19.53 24.34
C LEU A 444 10.28 20.80 24.94
N ARG A 445 9.83 21.98 24.51
CA ARG A 445 10.27 23.27 25.10
C ARG A 445 9.78 23.45 26.53
N GLU A 446 8.53 23.09 26.81
CA GLU A 446 7.93 23.19 28.16
C GLU A 446 8.55 22.21 29.14
N THR A 447 8.94 21.03 28.72
CA THR A 447 9.55 20.00 29.58
C THR A 447 11.02 20.25 29.87
N GLY A 448 11.61 21.29 29.28
CA GLY A 448 13.02 21.62 29.50
C GLY A 448 13.96 20.46 29.12
N ALA A 449 13.61 19.70 28.05
CA ALA A 449 14.46 18.63 27.54
C ALA A 449 15.77 19.24 27.02
N GLY A 450 16.65 19.57 27.97
CA GLY A 450 17.99 20.06 27.83
C GLY A 450 18.89 19.34 28.82
#